data_fec30dd93005d66b75f15b341d2c7547
#
_entry.id   fec30dd93005d66b75f15b341d2c7547
#
_cell.length_a   1.000
_cell.length_b   1.000
_cell.length_c   1.000
_cell.angle_alpha   90.00
_cell.angle_beta   90.00
_cell.angle_gamma   90.00
#
_symmetry.space_group_name_H-M   'P 1'
#
loop_
_entity.id
_entity.type
_entity.pdbx_description
1 polymer ?
#
loop_
_entity_poly.entity_id
_entity_poly.type
_entity_poly.pdbx_seq_one_letter_code
_entity_poly.pdbx_strand_id
1 'polypeptide(L)'
;MMNRRNISQPAKGPLLFAIRGRAVSGPAWEDEILVIFARISLILLALFSLQSQAQTIKESDRFAIIGEPKYAAGFTHYDYANPAAPKGGAITLAAIGTFDNFNRYAMRGNPGIRTESLYDTLFTTSDDEPGSYYPLIAEHTRYADDFSWMEITLNPRARYHDGSPITASDVAFTFQKFMTEGVPQFRLYYKGTRVKAIAPLTVRIDLAAPGKENMLSLMTLPVMPEKYWRNHKLSDPLSAPPLASGPYRITAWRMGQYITYSRVKDYWAADLPVNRGRWNFDSLRYDYYLDDNVAFEAFKAGAVDRREENVAKNWATRYVGRNFTHGYIVKDEYTNTSAQNTQWLAFNIQRPVFSDRRVREAITLAFDFEWMNKALFYGSYSRANSFFQNTEYAARDYPDADELALLTPLKKEIPAEVFTQIYRPPISSGDGFARANLLKADAILNQAGWIVKNQRRMNAKSGKPLRFELLLPSGSSDRWVLPFQHNLQRLGIVMDIRQVDNSQYSNRKRSRDYDMMPNVWRATPWPDTGLQVSWDSQYINSSYNASGVQSPAVDQLIAQIIRWQGNKEKLLPLGRALDRVLTWNYYMLPMWYMAQDRTAYWDKFSFPQTRAIYSSGFENGWYDASKAARLPADRR
;
A
#
# COMPACT_ATOMS: atom_id res chain seq x y z
N MET A 1 -50.55 14.47 31.64
CA MET A 1 -51.16 15.78 31.92
C MET A 1 -50.90 16.62 30.69
N MET A 2 -51.87 16.73 29.80
CA MET A 2 -52.72 17.91 29.56
C MET A 2 -51.87 19.16 29.23
N ASN A 3 -51.99 19.87 28.10
CA ASN A 3 -53.24 20.26 27.48
C ASN A 3 -53.03 20.78 26.03
N ARG A 4 -53.98 20.53 25.21
CA ARG A 4 -54.26 21.08 23.88
C ARG A 4 -54.51 22.60 23.94
N ARG A 5 -54.30 23.31 22.82
CA ARG A 5 -55.34 24.13 22.16
C ARG A 5 -54.98 24.60 20.76
N ASN A 6 -55.80 24.20 19.85
CA ASN A 6 -56.22 24.77 18.58
C ASN A 6 -56.60 26.25 18.65
N ILE A 7 -56.55 26.95 17.48
CA ILE A 7 -57.56 27.89 16.93
C ILE A 7 -57.00 28.34 15.55
N SER A 8 -57.50 27.89 14.42
CA SER A 8 -58.63 28.30 13.58
C SER A 8 -58.29 29.44 12.59
N GLN A 9 -58.53 29.09 11.32
CA GLN A 9 -58.64 29.97 10.13
C GLN A 9 -59.78 31.01 10.24
N PRO A 10 -59.83 32.06 9.35
CA PRO A 10 -60.65 31.88 8.20
C PRO A 10 -60.16 32.50 6.87
N ALA A 11 -60.78 31.99 5.83
CA ALA A 11 -60.70 32.38 4.44
C ALA A 11 -61.38 33.71 4.12
N LYS A 12 -60.96 34.39 3.05
CA LYS A 12 -61.85 35.20 2.19
C LYS A 12 -61.33 35.18 0.74
N GLY A 13 -62.24 34.97 -0.15
CA GLY A 13 -62.12 34.71 -1.55
C GLY A 13 -62.10 35.94 -2.47
N PRO A 14 -62.37 35.76 -3.75
CA PRO A 14 -61.77 36.56 -4.81
C PRO A 14 -62.65 37.70 -5.32
N LEU A 15 -62.02 38.76 -5.84
CA LEU A 15 -62.67 39.79 -6.66
C LEU A 15 -62.24 39.63 -8.10
N LEU A 16 -63.22 39.23 -8.94
CA LEU A 16 -63.17 39.32 -10.39
C LEU A 16 -63.24 40.78 -10.84
N PHE A 17 -62.26 41.23 -11.64
CA PHE A 17 -62.44 42.34 -12.54
C PHE A 17 -62.32 41.86 -13.98
N ALA A 18 -63.44 41.89 -14.68
CA ALA A 18 -63.53 41.65 -16.11
C ALA A 18 -63.18 42.93 -16.86
N ILE A 19 -62.07 42.90 -17.62
CA ILE A 19 -61.82 43.92 -18.64
C ILE A 19 -62.01 43.27 -20.01
N ARG A 20 -63.07 43.72 -20.73
CA ARG A 20 -63.30 43.46 -22.15
C ARG A 20 -62.21 44.24 -22.95
N GLY A 21 -61.23 43.54 -23.51
CA GLY A 21 -60.33 44.05 -24.52
C GLY A 21 -60.65 43.42 -25.87
N ARG A 22 -60.87 44.23 -26.87
CA ARG A 22 -61.13 43.85 -28.28
C ARG A 22 -59.94 43.05 -28.83
N ALA A 23 -60.24 41.91 -29.45
CA ALA A 23 -59.31 41.16 -30.26
C ALA A 23 -58.91 42.00 -31.51
N VAL A 24 -57.64 42.32 -31.63
CA VAL A 24 -57.01 42.78 -32.88
C VAL A 24 -56.40 41.52 -33.49
N SER A 25 -56.88 41.07 -34.63
CA SER A 25 -56.32 39.98 -35.42
C SER A 25 -54.99 40.43 -36.01
N GLY A 26 -53.88 39.92 -35.44
CA GLY A 26 -52.57 40.03 -36.06
C GLY A 26 -52.42 39.10 -37.28
N PRO A 27 -51.50 39.38 -38.18
CA PRO A 27 -51.38 38.64 -39.44
C PRO A 27 -50.94 37.18 -39.19
N ALA A 28 -51.56 36.21 -39.86
CA ALA A 28 -51.43 34.76 -39.73
C ALA A 28 -50.02 34.16 -39.87
N TRP A 29 -49.00 34.98 -40.20
CA TRP A 29 -47.60 34.55 -40.34
C TRP A 29 -46.83 34.47 -38.99
N GLU A 30 -47.31 35.12 -37.94
CA GLU A 30 -46.64 35.03 -36.61
C GLU A 30 -46.86 33.68 -35.94
N ASP A 31 -48.04 33.06 -36.13
CA ASP A 31 -48.32 31.73 -35.61
C ASP A 31 -47.55 30.64 -36.36
N GLU A 32 -47.29 30.78 -37.65
CA GLU A 32 -46.49 29.85 -38.43
C GLU A 32 -45.00 29.91 -38.02
N ILE A 33 -44.46 31.12 -37.73
CA ILE A 33 -43.07 31.27 -37.26
C ILE A 33 -42.90 30.66 -35.88
N LEU A 34 -43.82 30.83 -34.96
CA LEU A 34 -43.80 30.20 -33.63
C LEU A 34 -43.84 28.65 -33.69
N VAL A 35 -44.63 28.10 -34.59
CA VAL A 35 -44.72 26.66 -34.83
C VAL A 35 -43.43 26.12 -35.48
N ILE A 36 -42.80 26.88 -36.37
CA ILE A 36 -41.49 26.52 -36.98
C ILE A 36 -40.36 26.58 -35.94
N PHE A 37 -40.32 27.61 -35.09
CA PHE A 37 -39.33 27.70 -34.00
C PHE A 37 -39.52 26.59 -32.94
N ALA A 38 -40.77 26.26 -32.59
CA ALA A 38 -41.08 25.15 -31.70
C ALA A 38 -40.66 23.81 -32.28
N ARG A 39 -40.86 23.59 -33.58
CA ARG A 39 -40.42 22.36 -34.28
C ARG A 39 -38.90 22.30 -34.42
N ILE A 40 -38.21 23.40 -34.72
CA ILE A 40 -36.74 23.46 -34.77
C ILE A 40 -36.17 23.24 -33.38
N SER A 41 -36.74 23.83 -32.33
CA SER A 41 -36.34 23.58 -30.93
C SER A 41 -36.53 22.13 -30.48
N LEU A 42 -37.64 21.48 -30.89
CA LEU A 42 -37.87 20.08 -30.63
C LEU A 42 -36.91 19.16 -31.40
N ILE A 43 -36.55 19.52 -32.64
CA ILE A 43 -35.56 18.78 -33.44
C ILE A 43 -34.14 19.00 -32.87
N LEU A 44 -33.80 20.19 -32.41
CA LEU A 44 -32.55 20.46 -31.72
C LEU A 44 -32.47 19.76 -30.37
N LEU A 45 -33.56 19.70 -29.58
CA LEU A 45 -33.63 18.92 -28.36
C LEU A 45 -33.54 17.40 -28.64
N ALA A 46 -34.15 16.91 -29.71
CA ALA A 46 -34.05 15.51 -30.15
C ALA A 46 -32.65 15.18 -30.68
N LEU A 47 -31.97 16.10 -31.34
CA LEU A 47 -30.57 15.94 -31.76
C LEU A 47 -29.58 16.03 -30.57
N PHE A 48 -29.90 16.83 -29.54
CA PHE A 48 -29.11 16.85 -28.29
C PHE A 48 -29.33 15.58 -27.43
N SER A 49 -30.51 14.98 -27.49
CA SER A 49 -30.79 13.71 -26.78
C SER A 49 -30.24 12.47 -27.52
N LEU A 50 -29.76 12.60 -28.75
CA LEU A 50 -29.14 11.52 -29.55
C LEU A 50 -27.60 11.53 -29.48
N GLN A 51 -26.99 12.44 -28.76
CA GLN A 51 -25.62 12.26 -28.24
C GLN A 51 -25.65 11.44 -26.94
N SER A 52 -26.31 10.31 -26.96
CA SER A 52 -25.89 9.15 -26.20
C SER A 52 -24.47 8.86 -26.72
N GLN A 53 -23.46 9.29 -25.99
CA GLN A 53 -22.08 8.87 -26.25
C GLN A 53 -22.12 7.35 -26.27
N ALA A 54 -22.02 6.77 -27.45
CA ALA A 54 -21.86 5.33 -27.59
C ALA A 54 -20.60 5.00 -26.77
N GLN A 55 -20.80 4.41 -25.59
CA GLN A 55 -19.72 4.04 -24.69
C GLN A 55 -18.77 3.13 -25.47
N THR A 56 -17.53 3.56 -25.65
CA THR A 56 -16.54 2.77 -26.40
C THR A 56 -16.28 1.48 -25.64
N ILE A 57 -16.56 0.36 -26.30
CA ILE A 57 -16.29 -0.97 -25.77
C ILE A 57 -14.88 -1.35 -26.16
N LYS A 58 -14.09 -1.76 -25.18
CA LYS A 58 -12.73 -2.26 -25.35
C LYS A 58 -12.65 -3.74 -24.98
N GLU A 59 -11.62 -4.39 -25.47
CA GLU A 59 -11.30 -5.78 -25.17
C GLU A 59 -9.84 -5.89 -24.74
N SER A 60 -9.56 -6.70 -23.74
CA SER A 60 -8.21 -7.02 -23.29
C SER A 60 -8.21 -8.30 -22.47
N ASP A 61 -7.06 -8.97 -22.43
CA ASP A 61 -6.78 -10.08 -21.53
C ASP A 61 -5.78 -9.70 -20.41
N ARG A 62 -5.32 -8.43 -20.38
CA ARG A 62 -4.36 -7.94 -19.38
C ARG A 62 -4.50 -6.45 -19.15
N PHE A 63 -4.05 -6.00 -17.98
CA PHE A 63 -4.19 -4.61 -17.59
C PHE A 63 -2.97 -4.15 -16.78
N ALA A 64 -2.68 -2.85 -16.82
CA ALA A 64 -1.85 -2.17 -15.83
C ALA A 64 -2.59 -0.96 -15.29
N ILE A 65 -2.49 -0.66 -13.99
CA ILE A 65 -3.07 0.55 -13.42
C ILE A 65 -2.41 1.78 -14.05
N ILE A 66 -1.08 1.75 -14.18
CA ILE A 66 -0.28 2.81 -14.79
C ILE A 66 0.41 2.27 -16.04
N GLY A 67 0.22 2.95 -17.18
CA GLY A 67 0.86 2.58 -18.44
C GLY A 67 0.32 1.26 -19.03
N GLU A 68 1.20 0.52 -19.68
CA GLU A 68 0.91 -0.77 -20.31
C GLU A 68 1.59 -1.91 -19.57
N PRO A 69 1.00 -3.11 -19.54
CA PRO A 69 1.61 -4.29 -18.94
C PRO A 69 2.94 -4.65 -19.61
N LYS A 70 3.96 -4.97 -18.81
CA LYS A 70 5.30 -5.39 -19.28
C LYS A 70 5.23 -6.60 -20.20
N TYR A 71 4.45 -7.60 -19.84
CA TYR A 71 4.33 -8.84 -20.62
C TYR A 71 3.22 -8.70 -21.66
N ALA A 72 3.63 -8.59 -22.92
CA ALA A 72 2.73 -8.46 -24.05
C ALA A 72 1.92 -9.75 -24.32
N ALA A 73 0.93 -9.66 -25.22
CA ALA A 73 0.15 -10.82 -25.66
C ALA A 73 1.07 -11.93 -26.20
N GLY A 74 0.79 -13.18 -25.79
CA GLY A 74 1.58 -14.34 -26.21
C GLY A 74 2.89 -14.55 -25.44
N PHE A 75 3.15 -13.82 -24.34
CA PHE A 75 4.29 -14.16 -23.49
C PHE A 75 4.16 -15.60 -22.98
N THR A 76 5.29 -16.27 -22.75
CA THR A 76 5.32 -17.70 -22.44
C THR A 76 5.56 -18.00 -20.95
N HIS A 77 6.20 -17.09 -20.24
CA HIS A 77 6.48 -17.15 -18.80
C HIS A 77 7.00 -15.80 -18.34
N TYR A 78 7.00 -15.55 -17.04
CA TYR A 78 7.63 -14.39 -16.45
C TYR A 78 9.17 -14.49 -16.54
N ASP A 79 9.88 -13.37 -16.73
CA ASP A 79 11.34 -13.31 -16.82
C ASP A 79 12.04 -13.88 -15.57
N TYR A 80 11.37 -13.78 -14.42
CA TYR A 80 11.85 -14.27 -13.13
C TYR A 80 11.42 -15.72 -12.81
N ALA A 81 10.94 -16.47 -13.80
CA ALA A 81 10.59 -17.88 -13.68
C ALA A 81 11.44 -18.72 -14.65
N ASN A 82 11.81 -19.92 -14.24
CA ASN A 82 12.54 -20.86 -15.11
C ASN A 82 11.59 -21.99 -15.54
N PRO A 83 11.13 -22.01 -16.81
CA PRO A 83 10.25 -23.07 -17.31
C PRO A 83 10.83 -24.48 -17.22
N ALA A 84 12.18 -24.60 -17.23
CA ALA A 84 12.89 -25.86 -17.11
C ALA A 84 13.19 -26.26 -15.65
N ALA A 85 12.74 -25.48 -14.66
CA ALA A 85 12.95 -25.81 -13.24
C ALA A 85 12.33 -27.17 -12.89
N PRO A 86 13.07 -28.09 -12.26
CA PRO A 86 12.54 -29.37 -11.86
C PRO A 86 11.47 -29.20 -10.78
N LYS A 87 10.42 -30.00 -10.88
CA LYS A 87 9.39 -30.11 -9.82
C LYS A 87 9.83 -31.18 -8.84
N GLY A 88 9.73 -30.87 -7.54
CA GLY A 88 10.09 -31.83 -6.49
C GLY A 88 10.68 -31.20 -5.25
N GLY A 89 11.02 -32.05 -4.28
CA GLY A 89 11.63 -31.63 -3.02
C GLY A 89 10.67 -30.93 -2.07
N ALA A 90 11.21 -30.60 -0.91
CA ALA A 90 10.47 -29.96 0.17
C ALA A 90 11.26 -28.75 0.69
N ILE A 91 10.51 -27.81 1.27
CA ILE A 91 11.08 -26.70 2.02
C ILE A 91 10.34 -26.52 3.33
N THR A 92 11.09 -26.33 4.42
CA THR A 92 10.57 -25.99 5.75
C THR A 92 10.92 -24.54 6.07
N LEU A 93 9.90 -23.76 6.43
CA LEU A 93 10.00 -22.34 6.79
C LEU A 93 9.52 -22.14 8.23
N ALA A 94 10.01 -21.10 8.89
CA ALA A 94 9.51 -20.68 10.19
C ALA A 94 8.35 -19.69 10.04
N ALA A 95 7.35 -19.82 10.90
CA ALA A 95 6.34 -18.80 11.16
C ALA A 95 6.41 -18.37 12.62
N ILE A 96 6.36 -17.06 12.90
CA ILE A 96 6.38 -16.55 14.27
C ILE A 96 4.97 -16.33 14.77
N GLY A 97 4.69 -16.83 15.98
CA GLY A 97 3.37 -16.77 16.61
C GLY A 97 2.66 -18.11 16.61
N THR A 98 1.35 -18.10 16.36
CA THR A 98 0.48 -19.28 16.36
C THR A 98 -0.67 -19.09 15.38
N PHE A 99 -1.39 -20.19 15.08
CA PHE A 99 -2.64 -20.13 14.31
C PHE A 99 -3.68 -21.05 14.95
N ASP A 100 -4.95 -20.74 14.73
CA ASP A 100 -6.10 -21.47 15.28
C ASP A 100 -7.21 -21.72 14.24
N ASN A 101 -7.02 -21.25 13.00
CA ASN A 101 -8.01 -21.45 11.93
C ASN A 101 -7.38 -21.35 10.52
N PHE A 102 -8.17 -21.75 9.49
CA PHE A 102 -7.77 -21.77 8.08
C PHE A 102 -8.52 -20.74 7.22
N ASN A 103 -9.32 -19.87 7.83
CA ASN A 103 -10.02 -18.84 7.12
C ASN A 103 -9.32 -17.48 7.27
N ARG A 104 -8.64 -17.02 6.22
CA ARG A 104 -7.97 -15.73 6.19
C ARG A 104 -8.91 -14.54 6.47
N TYR A 105 -10.19 -14.71 6.17
CA TYR A 105 -11.21 -13.66 6.26
C TYR A 105 -12.00 -13.69 7.57
N ALA A 106 -11.70 -14.61 8.47
CA ALA A 106 -12.32 -14.69 9.78
C ALA A 106 -12.12 -13.39 10.56
N MET A 107 -13.17 -12.96 11.25
CA MET A 107 -13.14 -11.75 12.09
C MET A 107 -12.50 -12.01 13.47
N ARG A 108 -12.21 -13.26 13.78
CA ARG A 108 -11.62 -13.71 15.06
C ARG A 108 -10.57 -14.79 14.80
N GLY A 109 -9.64 -14.92 15.74
CA GLY A 109 -8.57 -15.89 15.68
C GLY A 109 -7.39 -15.47 14.79
N ASN A 110 -6.42 -16.37 14.68
CA ASN A 110 -5.21 -16.18 13.90
C ASN A 110 -5.22 -17.16 12.72
N PRO A 111 -5.39 -16.71 11.48
CA PRO A 111 -5.38 -17.60 10.33
C PRO A 111 -4.00 -18.21 10.09
N GLY A 112 -3.97 -19.42 9.61
CA GLY A 112 -2.74 -20.10 9.20
C GLY A 112 -2.03 -19.30 8.09
N ILE A 113 -0.70 -19.27 8.15
CA ILE A 113 0.13 -18.57 7.14
C ILE A 113 -0.16 -19.13 5.74
N ARG A 114 -0.22 -18.26 4.71
CA ARG A 114 -0.54 -18.57 3.30
C ARG A 114 -1.97 -19.04 3.02
N THR A 115 -2.90 -18.98 3.95
CA THR A 115 -4.30 -19.34 3.68
C THR A 115 -4.97 -18.41 2.66
N GLU A 116 -4.43 -17.20 2.43
CA GLU A 116 -4.83 -16.30 1.34
C GLU A 116 -4.54 -16.84 -0.07
N SER A 117 -3.50 -17.66 -0.22
CA SER A 117 -3.07 -18.23 -1.50
C SER A 117 -3.69 -19.58 -1.86
N LEU A 118 -4.71 -20.02 -1.11
CA LEU A 118 -5.41 -21.27 -1.38
C LEU A 118 -6.28 -21.20 -2.64
N TYR A 119 -6.76 -20.01 -3.02
CA TYR A 119 -7.69 -19.81 -4.13
C TYR A 119 -7.02 -19.10 -5.30
N ASP A 120 -7.36 -19.53 -6.50
CA ASP A 120 -7.09 -18.74 -7.69
C ASP A 120 -8.01 -17.51 -7.75
N THR A 121 -7.55 -16.50 -8.45
CA THR A 121 -8.22 -15.24 -8.69
C THR A 121 -8.59 -15.09 -10.16
N LEU A 122 -9.42 -14.13 -10.53
CA LEU A 122 -9.73 -13.87 -11.94
C LEU A 122 -8.46 -13.52 -12.72
N PHE A 123 -7.66 -12.61 -12.15
CA PHE A 123 -6.34 -12.23 -12.67
C PHE A 123 -5.29 -12.40 -11.58
N THR A 124 -4.06 -12.66 -11.96
CA THR A 124 -2.90 -12.64 -11.06
C THR A 124 -2.01 -11.42 -11.36
N THR A 125 -1.19 -11.04 -10.40
CA THR A 125 -0.22 -9.94 -10.55
C THR A 125 1.17 -10.48 -10.88
N SER A 126 2.06 -9.61 -11.36
CA SER A 126 3.46 -9.93 -11.56
C SER A 126 4.33 -9.38 -10.41
N ASP A 127 5.34 -10.16 -10.01
CA ASP A 127 6.27 -9.77 -8.95
C ASP A 127 7.37 -8.80 -9.43
N ASP A 128 7.42 -8.46 -10.71
CA ASP A 128 8.39 -7.50 -11.26
C ASP A 128 7.76 -6.21 -11.81
N GLU A 129 6.43 -6.10 -11.77
CA GLU A 129 5.71 -4.87 -12.11
C GLU A 129 4.44 -4.71 -11.26
N PRO A 130 4.42 -3.79 -10.31
CA PRO A 130 3.26 -3.57 -9.48
C PRO A 130 2.10 -2.97 -10.27
N GLY A 131 0.88 -3.37 -9.90
CA GLY A 131 -0.34 -2.86 -10.54
C GLY A 131 -0.63 -3.42 -11.92
N SER A 132 0.06 -4.48 -12.32
CA SER A 132 -0.26 -5.25 -13.52
C SER A 132 -1.13 -6.46 -13.20
N TYR A 133 -1.98 -6.84 -14.15
CA TYR A 133 -2.97 -7.91 -14.02
C TYR A 133 -2.94 -8.78 -15.26
N TYR A 134 -2.69 -10.07 -15.06
CA TYR A 134 -2.57 -11.09 -16.11
C TYR A 134 -3.64 -12.16 -15.93
N PRO A 135 -4.16 -12.75 -17.01
CA PRO A 135 -5.27 -13.69 -16.93
C PRO A 135 -4.86 -14.96 -16.18
N LEU A 136 -5.76 -15.42 -15.28
CA LEU A 136 -5.64 -16.69 -14.56
C LEU A 136 -6.94 -17.48 -14.75
N ILE A 137 -7.99 -17.26 -13.90
CA ILE A 137 -9.33 -17.82 -14.16
C ILE A 137 -10.00 -17.11 -15.34
N ALA A 138 -9.79 -15.79 -15.49
CA ALA A 138 -10.24 -15.04 -16.66
C ALA A 138 -9.45 -15.48 -17.91
N GLU A 139 -10.13 -15.53 -19.05
CA GLU A 139 -9.52 -15.77 -20.37
C GLU A 139 -9.60 -14.52 -21.22
N HIS A 140 -10.72 -13.81 -21.21
CA HIS A 140 -10.98 -12.63 -22.02
C HIS A 140 -11.91 -11.66 -21.31
N THR A 141 -11.77 -10.36 -21.59
CA THR A 141 -12.66 -9.33 -21.06
C THR A 141 -13.13 -8.36 -22.12
N ARG A 142 -14.38 -7.90 -21.96
CA ARG A 142 -14.96 -6.75 -22.65
C ARG A 142 -15.35 -5.72 -21.60
N TYR A 143 -15.05 -4.45 -21.82
CA TYR A 143 -15.26 -3.43 -20.80
C TYR A 143 -15.52 -2.05 -21.40
N ALA A 144 -16.17 -1.19 -20.62
CA ALA A 144 -16.32 0.21 -20.94
C ALA A 144 -15.01 0.96 -20.76
N ASP A 145 -14.71 1.93 -21.62
CA ASP A 145 -13.48 2.73 -21.55
C ASP A 145 -13.27 3.41 -20.20
N ASP A 146 -14.35 3.81 -19.53
CA ASP A 146 -14.35 4.40 -18.19
C ASP A 146 -14.34 3.37 -17.05
N PHE A 147 -14.28 2.08 -17.37
CA PHE A 147 -14.38 0.96 -16.41
C PHE A 147 -15.67 0.98 -15.56
N SER A 148 -16.75 1.56 -16.05
CA SER A 148 -18.05 1.48 -15.37
C SER A 148 -18.62 0.07 -15.32
N TRP A 149 -18.27 -0.76 -16.30
CA TRP A 149 -18.60 -2.17 -16.33
C TRP A 149 -17.53 -3.02 -17.03
N MET A 150 -17.52 -4.30 -16.71
CA MET A 150 -16.67 -5.32 -17.34
C MET A 150 -17.41 -6.65 -17.44
N GLU A 151 -17.31 -7.30 -18.58
CA GLU A 151 -17.70 -8.70 -18.81
C GLU A 151 -16.44 -9.55 -18.90
N ILE A 152 -16.40 -10.64 -18.14
CA ILE A 152 -15.25 -11.53 -18.04
C ILE A 152 -15.67 -12.92 -18.45
N THR A 153 -15.05 -13.46 -19.48
CA THR A 153 -15.17 -14.86 -19.87
C THR A 153 -14.14 -15.68 -19.12
N LEU A 154 -14.60 -16.73 -18.45
CA LEU A 154 -13.76 -17.62 -17.64
C LEU A 154 -13.16 -18.73 -18.49
N ASN A 155 -11.95 -19.17 -18.14
CA ASN A 155 -11.27 -20.29 -18.76
C ASN A 155 -12.04 -21.60 -18.48
N PRO A 156 -12.48 -22.34 -19.49
CA PRO A 156 -13.29 -23.55 -19.30
C PRO A 156 -12.54 -24.70 -18.62
N ARG A 157 -11.21 -24.62 -18.51
CA ARG A 157 -10.37 -25.60 -17.79
C ARG A 157 -10.31 -25.35 -16.29
N ALA A 158 -10.73 -24.16 -15.81
CA ALA A 158 -10.60 -23.78 -14.42
C ALA A 158 -11.36 -24.73 -13.49
N ARG A 159 -10.69 -25.25 -12.46
CA ARG A 159 -11.20 -26.33 -11.56
C ARG A 159 -10.81 -26.07 -10.12
N TYR A 160 -11.68 -26.51 -9.20
CA TYR A 160 -11.32 -26.70 -7.80
C TYR A 160 -10.57 -28.04 -7.60
N HIS A 161 -9.98 -28.21 -6.40
CA HIS A 161 -9.19 -29.41 -6.06
C HIS A 161 -9.97 -30.71 -6.08
N ASP A 162 -11.28 -30.67 -6.07
CA ASP A 162 -12.16 -31.86 -6.21
C ASP A 162 -12.58 -32.12 -7.66
N GLY A 163 -12.00 -31.39 -8.63
CA GLY A 163 -12.28 -31.51 -10.05
C GLY A 163 -13.53 -30.76 -10.54
N SER A 164 -14.33 -30.17 -9.64
CA SER A 164 -15.51 -29.39 -10.06
C SER A 164 -15.09 -28.10 -10.78
N PRO A 165 -15.85 -27.68 -11.83
CA PRO A 165 -15.54 -26.46 -12.59
C PRO A 165 -15.70 -25.21 -11.75
N ILE A 166 -14.90 -24.20 -12.03
CA ILE A 166 -15.09 -22.83 -11.54
C ILE A 166 -16.03 -22.13 -12.53
N THR A 167 -17.09 -21.51 -12.02
CA THR A 167 -18.17 -20.94 -12.83
C THR A 167 -18.38 -19.45 -12.53
N ALA A 168 -19.10 -18.77 -13.41
CA ALA A 168 -19.52 -17.37 -13.20
C ALA A 168 -20.41 -17.20 -11.95
N SER A 169 -21.13 -18.27 -11.54
CA SER A 169 -21.91 -18.28 -10.29
C SER A 169 -20.99 -18.19 -9.07
N ASP A 170 -19.85 -18.91 -9.06
CA ASP A 170 -18.89 -18.86 -7.95
C ASP A 170 -18.30 -17.45 -7.80
N VAL A 171 -18.03 -16.75 -8.91
CA VAL A 171 -17.54 -15.35 -8.88
C VAL A 171 -18.59 -14.42 -8.29
N ALA A 172 -19.83 -14.49 -8.78
CA ALA A 172 -20.92 -13.66 -8.27
C ALA A 172 -21.25 -13.96 -6.80
N PHE A 173 -21.27 -15.23 -6.43
CA PHE A 173 -21.43 -15.68 -5.04
C PHE A 173 -20.31 -15.14 -4.15
N THR A 174 -19.05 -15.26 -4.57
CA THR A 174 -17.91 -14.75 -3.80
C THR A 174 -18.06 -13.27 -3.52
N PHE A 175 -18.34 -12.45 -4.55
CA PHE A 175 -18.54 -11.02 -4.35
C PHE A 175 -19.67 -10.74 -3.35
N GLN A 176 -20.82 -11.41 -3.52
CA GLN A 176 -21.96 -11.25 -2.61
C GLN A 176 -21.59 -11.66 -1.18
N LYS A 177 -20.82 -12.71 -1.00
CA LYS A 177 -20.34 -13.18 0.30
C LYS A 177 -19.48 -12.12 0.98
N PHE A 178 -18.54 -11.48 0.26
CA PHE A 178 -17.75 -10.38 0.76
C PHE A 178 -18.60 -9.14 1.07
N MET A 179 -19.62 -8.84 0.27
CA MET A 179 -20.54 -7.73 0.52
C MET A 179 -21.45 -7.93 1.73
N THR A 180 -21.75 -9.16 2.11
CA THR A 180 -22.63 -9.46 3.25
C THR A 180 -21.87 -9.75 4.54
N GLU A 181 -20.75 -10.47 4.44
CA GLU A 181 -20.03 -11.03 5.58
C GLU A 181 -18.57 -10.58 5.68
N GLY A 182 -18.03 -9.91 4.64
CA GLY A 182 -16.66 -9.41 4.63
C GLY A 182 -16.43 -8.22 5.56
N VAL A 183 -15.18 -7.75 5.61
CA VAL A 183 -14.80 -6.60 6.43
C VAL A 183 -15.60 -5.34 6.06
N PRO A 184 -15.93 -4.48 7.03
CA PRO A 184 -16.75 -3.29 6.79
C PRO A 184 -16.20 -2.38 5.68
N GLN A 185 -14.89 -2.26 5.56
CA GLN A 185 -14.22 -1.44 4.55
C GLN A 185 -14.54 -1.91 3.13
N PHE A 186 -14.52 -3.23 2.87
CA PHE A 186 -14.88 -3.79 1.57
C PHE A 186 -16.32 -3.45 1.20
N ARG A 187 -17.24 -3.62 2.15
CA ARG A 187 -18.68 -3.32 1.96
C ARG A 187 -18.94 -1.85 1.67
N LEU A 188 -18.19 -0.97 2.32
CA LEU A 188 -18.31 0.48 2.10
C LEU A 188 -17.76 0.86 0.71
N TYR A 189 -16.60 0.33 0.36
CA TYR A 189 -15.88 0.66 -0.87
C TYR A 189 -16.65 0.23 -2.13
N TYR A 190 -17.25 -0.98 -2.10
CA TYR A 190 -18.00 -1.51 -3.25
C TYR A 190 -19.53 -1.38 -3.12
N LYS A 191 -20.02 -0.50 -2.24
CA LYS A 191 -21.45 -0.26 -2.06
C LYS A 191 -22.11 0.13 -3.39
N GLY A 192 -23.17 -0.60 -3.77
CA GLY A 192 -23.91 -0.36 -5.02
C GLY A 192 -23.32 -1.06 -6.26
N THR A 193 -22.10 -1.63 -6.18
CA THR A 193 -21.54 -2.47 -7.25
C THR A 193 -22.32 -3.77 -7.39
N ARG A 194 -22.53 -4.22 -8.62
CA ARG A 194 -23.25 -5.46 -8.94
C ARG A 194 -22.34 -6.42 -9.67
N VAL A 195 -22.32 -7.67 -9.25
CA VAL A 195 -21.63 -8.77 -9.93
C VAL A 195 -22.65 -9.87 -10.22
N LYS A 196 -22.79 -10.27 -11.46
CA LYS A 196 -23.80 -11.25 -11.92
C LYS A 196 -23.19 -12.25 -12.90
N ALA A 197 -23.53 -13.52 -12.74
CA ALA A 197 -23.37 -14.50 -13.80
C ALA A 197 -24.40 -14.24 -14.91
N ILE A 198 -23.96 -13.95 -16.12
CA ILE A 198 -24.82 -13.72 -17.29
C ILE A 198 -24.83 -14.93 -18.24
N ALA A 199 -23.84 -15.82 -18.11
CA ALA A 199 -23.77 -17.14 -18.74
C ALA A 199 -22.94 -18.07 -17.82
N PRO A 200 -22.90 -19.39 -18.06
CA PRO A 200 -22.15 -20.32 -17.20
C PRO A 200 -20.68 -19.95 -16.96
N LEU A 201 -20.03 -19.37 -17.96
CA LEU A 201 -18.62 -18.92 -17.93
C LEU A 201 -18.46 -17.41 -18.14
N THR A 202 -19.52 -16.62 -18.05
CA THR A 202 -19.42 -15.17 -18.25
C THR A 202 -20.02 -14.43 -17.05
N VAL A 203 -19.18 -13.63 -16.41
CA VAL A 203 -19.59 -12.76 -15.30
C VAL A 203 -19.59 -11.31 -15.76
N ARG A 204 -20.59 -10.54 -15.34
CA ARG A 204 -20.69 -9.10 -15.53
C ARG A 204 -20.52 -8.37 -14.21
N ILE A 205 -19.66 -7.36 -14.21
CA ILE A 205 -19.42 -6.44 -13.10
C ILE A 205 -19.88 -5.05 -13.54
N ASP A 206 -20.79 -4.43 -12.79
CA ASP A 206 -21.20 -3.04 -12.94
C ASP A 206 -20.78 -2.28 -11.68
N LEU A 207 -19.83 -1.34 -11.79
CA LEU A 207 -19.36 -0.52 -10.68
C LEU A 207 -20.34 0.60 -10.36
N ALA A 208 -20.56 0.87 -9.08
CA ALA A 208 -21.30 2.06 -8.64
C ALA A 208 -20.48 3.35 -8.81
N ALA A 209 -19.17 3.27 -8.66
CA ALA A 209 -18.22 4.34 -8.93
C ALA A 209 -17.24 3.87 -10.02
N PRO A 210 -17.36 4.36 -11.26
CA PRO A 210 -16.45 4.02 -12.35
C PRO A 210 -15.00 4.31 -12.02
N GLY A 211 -14.09 3.49 -12.53
CA GLY A 211 -12.68 3.69 -12.36
C GLY A 211 -11.85 2.41 -12.55
N LYS A 212 -10.72 2.56 -13.23
CA LYS A 212 -9.81 1.46 -13.57
C LYS A 212 -9.31 0.74 -12.32
N GLU A 213 -8.82 1.47 -11.33
CA GLU A 213 -8.29 0.91 -10.08
C GLU A 213 -9.36 0.13 -9.31
N ASN A 214 -10.58 0.70 -9.20
CA ASN A 214 -11.71 0.06 -8.54
C ASN A 214 -12.10 -1.26 -9.22
N MET A 215 -12.11 -1.30 -10.55
CA MET A 215 -12.40 -2.50 -11.33
C MET A 215 -11.30 -3.54 -11.15
N LEU A 216 -10.03 -3.14 -11.34
CA LEU A 216 -8.91 -4.06 -11.30
C LEU A 216 -8.65 -4.64 -9.91
N SER A 217 -8.96 -3.92 -8.84
CA SER A 217 -8.89 -4.45 -7.47
C SER A 217 -9.81 -5.65 -7.24
N LEU A 218 -10.97 -5.70 -7.91
CA LEU A 218 -11.87 -6.85 -7.84
C LEU A 218 -11.32 -8.09 -8.57
N MET A 219 -10.40 -7.91 -9.51
CA MET A 219 -9.83 -9.02 -10.29
C MET A 219 -8.96 -9.96 -9.45
N THR A 220 -8.47 -9.51 -8.31
CA THR A 220 -7.66 -10.30 -7.40
C THR A 220 -8.44 -10.85 -6.20
N LEU A 221 -9.76 -10.75 -6.20
CA LEU A 221 -10.57 -11.47 -5.22
C LEU A 221 -10.44 -12.98 -5.45
N PRO A 222 -10.30 -13.77 -4.37
CA PRO A 222 -10.29 -15.24 -4.49
C PRO A 222 -11.64 -15.72 -5.04
N VAL A 223 -11.63 -16.67 -5.95
CA VAL A 223 -12.88 -17.26 -6.43
C VAL A 223 -13.20 -18.49 -5.58
N MET A 224 -14.20 -18.35 -4.73
CA MET A 224 -14.57 -19.34 -3.71
C MET A 224 -15.69 -20.26 -4.22
N PRO A 225 -15.60 -21.60 -3.97
CA PRO A 225 -16.64 -22.53 -4.39
C PRO A 225 -17.95 -22.28 -3.63
N GLU A 226 -18.99 -21.88 -4.34
CA GLU A 226 -20.32 -21.63 -3.78
C GLU A 226 -20.86 -22.85 -3.01
N LYS A 227 -20.65 -24.08 -3.54
CA LYS A 227 -21.09 -25.32 -2.90
C LYS A 227 -20.53 -25.55 -1.51
N TYR A 228 -19.30 -25.05 -1.23
CA TYR A 228 -18.66 -25.14 0.08
C TYR A 228 -19.07 -23.96 0.96
N TRP A 229 -18.90 -22.73 0.47
CA TRP A 229 -19.06 -21.52 1.25
C TRP A 229 -20.52 -21.12 1.52
N ARG A 230 -21.48 -21.71 0.84
CA ARG A 230 -22.91 -21.53 1.15
C ARG A 230 -23.23 -21.98 2.59
N ASN A 231 -22.56 -23.00 3.08
CA ASN A 231 -22.75 -23.57 4.41
C ASN A 231 -21.75 -23.05 5.47
N HIS A 232 -20.87 -22.12 5.11
CA HIS A 232 -19.87 -21.54 6.00
C HIS A 232 -19.95 -20.03 5.98
N LYS A 233 -19.84 -19.39 7.13
CA LYS A 233 -19.75 -17.91 7.20
C LYS A 233 -18.32 -17.48 6.93
N LEU A 234 -18.17 -16.44 6.08
CA LEU A 234 -16.86 -15.85 5.78
C LEU A 234 -16.21 -15.22 7.02
N SER A 235 -17.01 -14.71 7.95
CA SER A 235 -16.56 -14.08 9.20
C SER A 235 -16.09 -15.08 10.27
N ASP A 236 -16.39 -16.37 10.12
CA ASP A 236 -16.11 -17.37 11.15
C ASP A 236 -14.80 -18.13 10.89
N PRO A 237 -14.07 -18.53 11.94
CA PRO A 237 -12.91 -19.38 11.81
C PRO A 237 -13.27 -20.77 11.30
N LEU A 238 -12.38 -21.36 10.50
CA LEU A 238 -12.49 -22.74 10.02
C LEU A 238 -11.49 -23.62 10.74
N SER A 239 -11.97 -24.74 11.32
CA SER A 239 -11.12 -25.73 12.01
C SER A 239 -10.45 -26.72 11.06
N ALA A 240 -10.88 -26.78 9.81
CA ALA A 240 -10.32 -27.62 8.75
C ALA A 240 -10.07 -26.79 7.47
N PRO A 241 -9.12 -27.21 6.62
CA PRO A 241 -8.85 -26.56 5.35
C PRO A 241 -10.07 -26.54 4.43
N PRO A 242 -10.40 -25.39 3.80
CA PRO A 242 -11.51 -25.31 2.86
C PRO A 242 -11.20 -25.98 1.51
N LEU A 243 -12.23 -26.30 0.73
CA LEU A 243 -12.08 -26.62 -0.68
C LEU A 243 -11.55 -25.39 -1.41
N ALA A 244 -10.48 -25.56 -2.20
CA ALA A 244 -9.75 -24.50 -2.85
C ALA A 244 -9.38 -24.86 -4.30
N SER A 245 -8.62 -24.00 -5.00
CA SER A 245 -8.29 -24.17 -6.43
C SER A 245 -6.80 -23.96 -6.76
N GLY A 246 -6.04 -23.33 -5.87
CA GLY A 246 -4.67 -22.89 -6.13
C GLY A 246 -3.64 -24.02 -6.31
N PRO A 247 -2.37 -23.67 -6.61
CA PRO A 247 -1.30 -24.63 -6.93
C PRO A 247 -0.90 -25.52 -5.74
N TYR A 248 -1.28 -25.14 -4.53
CA TYR A 248 -1.04 -25.92 -3.30
C TYR A 248 -2.32 -26.13 -2.52
N ARG A 249 -2.40 -27.27 -1.82
CA ARG A 249 -3.46 -27.57 -0.85
C ARG A 249 -2.87 -27.98 0.49
N ILE A 250 -3.55 -27.66 1.58
CA ILE A 250 -3.16 -28.11 2.92
C ILE A 250 -3.43 -29.59 3.05
N THR A 251 -2.40 -30.38 3.40
CA THR A 251 -2.49 -31.84 3.50
C THR A 251 -2.16 -32.39 4.89
N ALA A 252 -1.43 -31.63 5.70
CA ALA A 252 -1.14 -31.98 7.08
C ALA A 252 -1.01 -30.72 7.94
N TRP A 253 -1.49 -30.80 9.17
CA TRP A 253 -1.39 -29.69 10.12
C TRP A 253 -1.52 -30.18 11.56
N ARG A 254 -1.01 -29.38 12.46
CA ARG A 254 -1.31 -29.43 13.89
C ARG A 254 -1.50 -27.99 14.36
N MET A 255 -2.72 -27.66 14.85
CA MET A 255 -3.07 -26.30 15.25
C MET A 255 -2.00 -25.69 16.17
N GLY A 256 -1.60 -24.46 15.85
CA GLY A 256 -0.58 -23.71 16.57
C GLY A 256 0.85 -24.22 16.39
N GLN A 257 1.09 -25.31 15.68
CA GLN A 257 2.42 -25.92 15.58
C GLN A 257 2.97 -25.97 14.15
N TYR A 258 2.23 -26.50 13.19
CA TYR A 258 2.68 -26.52 11.80
C TYR A 258 1.53 -26.64 10.80
N ILE A 259 1.81 -26.21 9.57
CA ILE A 259 0.98 -26.41 8.39
C ILE A 259 1.87 -26.92 7.25
N THR A 260 1.43 -27.97 6.56
CA THR A 260 2.08 -28.48 5.35
C THR A 260 1.17 -28.32 4.14
N TYR A 261 1.68 -27.66 3.12
CA TYR A 261 1.07 -27.49 1.82
C TYR A 261 1.72 -28.45 0.84
N SER A 262 0.92 -29.27 0.15
CA SER A 262 1.41 -30.12 -0.93
C SER A 262 1.00 -29.58 -2.30
N ARG A 263 1.91 -29.65 -3.25
CA ARG A 263 1.65 -29.23 -4.61
C ARG A 263 0.55 -30.07 -5.26
N VAL A 264 -0.36 -29.43 -5.93
CA VAL A 264 -1.40 -30.07 -6.74
C VAL A 264 -0.76 -30.47 -8.07
N LYS A 265 -0.54 -31.79 -8.26
CA LYS A 265 0.21 -32.31 -9.43
C LYS A 265 -0.52 -32.08 -10.75
N ASP A 266 -1.84 -32.11 -10.72
CA ASP A 266 -2.77 -31.90 -11.83
C ASP A 266 -3.41 -30.51 -11.79
N TYR A 267 -2.69 -29.53 -11.25
CA TYR A 267 -3.15 -28.14 -11.18
C TYR A 267 -3.55 -27.63 -12.56
N TRP A 268 -4.80 -27.22 -12.71
CA TRP A 268 -5.43 -26.87 -13.98
C TRP A 268 -4.70 -25.75 -14.74
N ALA A 269 -4.08 -24.82 -14.02
CA ALA A 269 -3.42 -23.64 -14.57
C ALA A 269 -1.89 -23.79 -14.65
N ALA A 270 -1.32 -24.99 -14.47
CA ALA A 270 0.14 -25.21 -14.46
C ALA A 270 0.85 -24.72 -15.75
N ASP A 271 0.16 -24.86 -16.90
CA ASP A 271 0.70 -24.52 -18.23
C ASP A 271 0.46 -23.05 -18.62
N LEU A 272 -0.33 -22.31 -17.87
CA LEU A 272 -0.56 -20.91 -18.17
C LEU A 272 0.75 -20.12 -18.04
N PRO A 273 0.97 -19.10 -18.89
CA PRO A 273 2.19 -18.30 -18.88
C PRO A 273 2.56 -17.74 -17.49
N VAL A 274 1.55 -17.34 -16.72
CA VAL A 274 1.70 -16.81 -15.36
C VAL A 274 2.19 -17.81 -14.33
N ASN A 275 2.11 -19.11 -14.61
CA ASN A 275 2.49 -20.19 -13.70
C ASN A 275 3.65 -21.05 -14.19
N ARG A 276 4.01 -20.94 -15.47
CA ARG A 276 5.08 -21.74 -16.04
C ARG A 276 6.43 -21.44 -15.39
N GLY A 277 7.10 -22.46 -14.86
CA GLY A 277 8.36 -22.32 -14.14
C GLY A 277 8.22 -21.94 -12.66
N ARG A 278 6.99 -21.84 -12.15
CA ARG A 278 6.68 -21.52 -10.73
C ARG A 278 6.14 -22.76 -10.00
N TRP A 279 5.97 -22.65 -8.69
CA TRP A 279 5.38 -23.72 -7.85
C TRP A 279 6.15 -25.04 -7.93
N ASN A 280 7.47 -24.97 -7.71
CA ASN A 280 8.37 -26.09 -8.01
C ASN A 280 8.49 -27.11 -6.88
N PHE A 281 8.30 -26.71 -5.61
CA PHE A 281 8.40 -27.62 -4.47
C PHE A 281 7.18 -28.53 -4.37
N ASP A 282 7.40 -29.82 -4.08
CA ASP A 282 6.30 -30.75 -3.79
C ASP A 282 5.64 -30.49 -2.44
N SER A 283 6.42 -29.95 -1.48
CA SER A 283 5.95 -29.65 -0.13
C SER A 283 6.51 -28.32 0.38
N LEU A 284 5.61 -27.49 0.91
CA LEU A 284 5.95 -26.30 1.69
C LEU A 284 5.46 -26.55 3.11
N ARG A 285 6.38 -26.58 4.09
CA ARG A 285 6.04 -26.74 5.49
C ARG A 285 6.36 -25.45 6.26
N TYR A 286 5.44 -25.02 7.11
CA TYR A 286 5.63 -23.91 8.03
C TYR A 286 5.55 -24.43 9.46
N ASP A 287 6.67 -24.37 10.19
CA ASP A 287 6.73 -24.68 11.62
C ASP A 287 6.59 -23.39 12.42
N TYR A 288 5.72 -23.37 13.41
CA TYR A 288 5.43 -22.19 14.22
C TYR A 288 6.30 -22.16 15.47
N TYR A 289 6.88 -20.98 15.70
CA TYR A 289 7.72 -20.69 16.85
C TYR A 289 7.17 -19.46 17.58
N LEU A 290 7.09 -19.53 18.90
CA LEU A 290 6.63 -18.38 19.71
C LEU A 290 7.70 -17.29 19.84
N ASP A 291 8.98 -17.68 19.70
CA ASP A 291 10.13 -16.79 19.83
C ASP A 291 11.03 -16.85 18.60
N ASP A 292 11.39 -15.68 18.09
CA ASP A 292 12.22 -15.54 16.89
C ASP A 292 13.66 -16.05 17.08
N ASN A 293 14.22 -16.00 18.31
CA ASN A 293 15.55 -16.56 18.58
C ASN A 293 15.52 -18.09 18.52
N VAL A 294 14.42 -18.72 18.98
CA VAL A 294 14.25 -20.17 18.85
C VAL A 294 14.14 -20.57 17.38
N ALA A 295 13.39 -19.82 16.58
CA ALA A 295 13.32 -20.03 15.12
C ALA A 295 14.69 -19.85 14.44
N PHE A 296 15.48 -18.89 14.89
CA PHE A 296 16.83 -18.67 14.39
C PHE A 296 17.77 -19.87 14.71
N GLU A 297 17.75 -20.39 15.93
CA GLU A 297 18.54 -21.56 16.28
C GLU A 297 18.06 -22.84 15.54
N ALA A 298 16.74 -22.97 15.31
CA ALA A 298 16.18 -24.03 14.48
C ALA A 298 16.67 -23.95 13.02
N PHE A 299 16.79 -22.74 12.46
CA PHE A 299 17.40 -22.51 11.15
C PHE A 299 18.86 -22.95 11.13
N LYS A 300 19.66 -22.55 12.09
CA LYS A 300 21.08 -22.94 12.18
C LYS A 300 21.27 -24.45 12.35
N ALA A 301 20.34 -25.09 13.04
CA ALA A 301 20.28 -26.54 13.22
C ALA A 301 19.74 -27.30 12.01
N GLY A 302 19.22 -26.62 10.97
CA GLY A 302 18.68 -27.22 9.75
C GLY A 302 17.26 -27.78 9.87
N ALA A 303 16.53 -27.43 10.93
CA ALA A 303 15.11 -27.72 11.03
C ALA A 303 14.26 -26.73 10.19
N VAL A 304 14.81 -25.58 9.89
CA VAL A 304 14.24 -24.55 9.00
C VAL A 304 15.24 -24.31 7.87
N ASP A 305 14.76 -24.25 6.65
CA ASP A 305 15.62 -24.20 5.45
C ASP A 305 16.04 -22.81 5.03
N ARG A 306 15.23 -21.80 5.34
CA ARG A 306 15.43 -20.41 4.91
C ARG A 306 14.96 -19.43 5.97
N ARG A 307 15.67 -18.30 6.04
CA ARG A 307 15.30 -17.19 6.91
C ARG A 307 15.59 -15.85 6.21
N GLU A 308 14.68 -14.90 6.36
CA GLU A 308 14.91 -13.48 6.09
C GLU A 308 15.33 -12.78 7.38
N GLU A 309 16.32 -11.86 7.31
CA GLU A 309 16.83 -11.17 8.49
C GLU A 309 16.72 -9.66 8.34
N ASN A 310 15.84 -9.08 9.14
CA ASN A 310 15.60 -7.63 9.15
C ASN A 310 16.42 -6.88 10.22
N VAL A 311 17.05 -7.61 11.14
CA VAL A 311 17.82 -7.01 12.25
C VAL A 311 19.29 -6.94 11.89
N ALA A 312 19.79 -5.73 11.65
CA ALA A 312 21.19 -5.48 11.26
C ALA A 312 22.22 -6.14 12.20
N LYS A 313 22.00 -6.04 13.51
CA LYS A 313 22.87 -6.68 14.51
C LYS A 313 22.92 -8.19 14.34
N ASN A 314 21.78 -8.85 14.17
CA ASN A 314 21.72 -10.30 14.01
C ASN A 314 22.53 -10.71 12.77
N TRP A 315 22.27 -10.05 11.63
CA TRP A 315 22.99 -10.34 10.38
C TRP A 315 24.48 -10.19 10.50
N ALA A 316 24.96 -9.15 11.17
CA ALA A 316 26.37 -8.87 11.36
C ALA A 316 27.05 -9.84 12.34
N THR A 317 26.34 -10.35 13.37
CA THR A 317 26.99 -11.01 14.50
C THR A 317 26.58 -12.46 14.74
N ARG A 318 25.42 -12.89 14.25
CA ARG A 318 24.86 -14.24 14.56
C ARG A 318 24.95 -15.24 13.41
N TYR A 319 25.04 -14.75 12.15
CA TYR A 319 25.14 -15.61 10.96
C TYR A 319 26.58 -16.10 10.75
N VAL A 320 27.09 -16.81 11.74
CA VAL A 320 28.46 -17.33 11.83
C VAL A 320 28.43 -18.78 12.36
N GLY A 321 29.55 -19.48 12.18
CA GLY A 321 29.75 -20.84 12.69
C GLY A 321 30.02 -21.85 11.58
N ARG A 322 30.18 -23.13 11.96
CA ARG A 322 30.65 -24.20 11.08
C ARG A 322 29.84 -24.34 9.77
N ASN A 323 28.51 -24.27 9.85
CA ASN A 323 27.65 -24.45 8.66
C ASN A 323 27.83 -23.32 7.63
N PHE A 324 28.16 -22.11 8.10
CA PHE A 324 28.48 -20.96 7.22
C PHE A 324 29.90 -21.10 6.63
N THR A 325 30.89 -21.48 7.45
CA THR A 325 32.28 -21.61 6.96
C THR A 325 32.46 -22.79 5.99
N HIS A 326 31.66 -23.84 6.09
CA HIS A 326 31.64 -24.95 5.13
C HIS A 326 30.79 -24.67 3.89
N GLY A 327 30.09 -23.53 3.82
CA GLY A 327 29.20 -23.22 2.70
C GLY A 327 27.91 -24.02 2.67
N TYR A 328 27.53 -24.67 3.77
CA TYR A 328 26.25 -25.39 3.88
C TYR A 328 25.07 -24.42 3.99
N ILE A 329 25.31 -23.25 4.59
CA ILE A 329 24.36 -22.14 4.64
C ILE A 329 24.93 -20.98 3.83
N VAL A 330 24.17 -20.55 2.85
CA VAL A 330 24.45 -19.37 2.02
C VAL A 330 23.86 -18.14 2.69
N LYS A 331 24.66 -17.07 2.77
CA LYS A 331 24.19 -15.72 3.08
C LYS A 331 24.06 -14.98 1.76
N ASP A 332 22.90 -14.45 1.50
CA ASP A 332 22.57 -13.75 0.26
C ASP A 332 22.05 -12.35 0.58
N GLU A 333 22.76 -11.33 0.10
CA GLU A 333 22.34 -9.94 0.17
C GLU A 333 22.15 -9.41 -1.24
N TYR A 334 21.00 -8.83 -1.51
CA TYR A 334 20.76 -8.21 -2.80
C TYR A 334 20.09 -6.85 -2.65
N THR A 335 20.47 -5.93 -3.53
CA THR A 335 19.89 -4.59 -3.54
C THR A 335 18.44 -4.64 -3.97
N ASN A 336 17.57 -4.16 -3.12
CA ASN A 336 16.15 -4.00 -3.42
C ASN A 336 15.93 -2.66 -4.11
N THR A 337 15.53 -2.70 -5.38
CA THR A 337 15.26 -1.51 -6.21
C THR A 337 13.78 -1.11 -6.22
N SER A 338 12.92 -1.88 -5.57
CA SER A 338 11.50 -1.56 -5.48
C SER A 338 11.24 -0.33 -4.62
N ALA A 339 10.01 0.20 -4.70
CA ALA A 339 9.54 1.23 -3.79
C ALA A 339 9.72 0.77 -2.34
N GLN A 340 10.46 1.54 -1.53
CA GLN A 340 10.88 1.14 -0.19
C GLN A 340 10.10 1.82 0.92
N ASN A 341 9.64 1.00 1.88
CA ASN A 341 9.15 1.53 3.14
C ASN A 341 10.27 2.23 3.90
N THR A 342 10.02 3.43 4.36
CA THR A 342 11.02 4.28 5.03
C THR A 342 10.61 4.62 6.45
N GLN A 343 11.59 4.71 7.34
CA GLN A 343 11.39 5.13 8.73
C GLN A 343 11.55 6.65 8.83
N TRP A 344 10.64 7.29 9.57
CA TRP A 344 10.63 8.73 9.83
C TRP A 344 10.26 9.01 11.27
N LEU A 345 10.57 10.21 11.76
CA LEU A 345 9.96 10.75 12.97
C LEU A 345 8.95 11.83 12.56
N ALA A 346 7.68 11.61 12.84
CA ALA A 346 6.64 12.58 12.56
C ALA A 346 6.64 13.68 13.62
N PHE A 347 6.70 14.95 13.17
CA PHE A 347 6.44 16.10 13.99
C PHE A 347 4.93 16.38 14.02
N ASN A 348 4.31 16.43 15.15
CA ASN A 348 2.94 16.94 15.25
C ASN A 348 2.95 18.46 15.12
N ILE A 349 2.76 18.97 13.91
CA ILE A 349 2.83 20.42 13.63
C ILE A 349 1.65 21.22 14.21
N GLN A 350 0.62 20.54 14.74
CA GLN A 350 -0.46 21.17 15.49
C GLN A 350 0.00 21.59 16.90
N ARG A 351 1.12 21.06 17.40
CA ARG A 351 1.75 21.49 18.64
C ARG A 351 2.54 22.79 18.41
N PRO A 352 2.39 23.82 19.26
CA PRO A 352 3.07 25.10 19.07
C PRO A 352 4.59 25.00 18.92
N VAL A 353 5.22 24.00 19.58
CA VAL A 353 6.67 23.77 19.52
C VAL A 353 7.14 23.41 18.10
N PHE A 354 6.29 22.78 17.29
CA PHE A 354 6.60 22.33 15.93
C PHE A 354 5.89 23.10 14.82
N SER A 355 5.16 24.15 15.15
CA SER A 355 4.47 24.98 14.13
C SER A 355 5.44 25.69 13.18
N ASP A 356 6.59 26.14 13.69
CA ASP A 356 7.64 26.79 12.87
C ASP A 356 8.51 25.75 12.16
N ARG A 357 8.56 25.78 10.82
CA ARG A 357 9.40 24.93 9.98
C ARG A 357 10.87 24.93 10.40
N ARG A 358 11.39 26.11 10.77
CA ARG A 358 12.81 26.28 11.16
C ARG A 358 13.17 25.46 12.40
N VAL A 359 12.25 25.28 13.33
CA VAL A 359 12.47 24.42 14.50
C VAL A 359 12.58 22.95 14.07
N ARG A 360 11.73 22.51 13.15
CA ARG A 360 11.76 21.14 12.61
C ARG A 360 13.05 20.86 11.82
N GLU A 361 13.49 21.83 11.03
CA GLU A 361 14.77 21.78 10.32
C GLU A 361 15.95 21.66 11.28
N ALA A 362 16.01 22.50 12.31
CA ALA A 362 17.08 22.49 13.30
C ALA A 362 17.14 21.15 14.08
N ILE A 363 15.97 20.58 14.42
CA ILE A 363 15.91 19.27 15.07
C ILE A 363 16.37 18.16 14.11
N THR A 364 16.06 18.28 12.82
CA THR A 364 16.51 17.33 11.80
C THR A 364 18.04 17.34 11.65
N LEU A 365 18.67 18.50 11.76
CA LEU A 365 20.15 18.65 11.76
C LEU A 365 20.83 17.98 12.97
N ALA A 366 20.13 17.83 14.09
CA ALA A 366 20.67 17.17 15.28
C ALA A 366 20.69 15.63 15.18
N PHE A 367 20.06 15.05 14.16
CA PHE A 367 19.99 13.60 13.98
C PHE A 367 21.23 13.10 13.20
N ASP A 368 22.20 12.56 13.92
CA ASP A 368 23.46 12.04 13.36
C ASP A 368 23.29 10.61 12.83
N PHE A 369 22.72 10.49 11.63
CA PHE A 369 22.47 9.19 11.00
C PHE A 369 23.79 8.45 10.69
N GLU A 370 24.81 9.12 10.20
CA GLU A 370 26.07 8.50 9.76
C GLU A 370 26.75 7.77 10.92
N TRP A 371 26.81 8.41 12.11
CA TRP A 371 27.34 7.76 13.30
C TRP A 371 26.44 6.60 13.75
N MET A 372 25.13 6.80 13.81
CA MET A 372 24.19 5.74 14.20
C MET A 372 24.28 4.54 13.27
N ASN A 373 24.36 4.78 11.95
CA ASN A 373 24.47 3.71 10.97
C ASN A 373 25.75 2.92 11.14
N LYS A 374 26.88 3.60 11.35
CA LYS A 374 28.17 2.96 11.57
C LYS A 374 28.25 2.24 12.92
N ALA A 375 27.91 2.92 14.01
CA ALA A 375 28.14 2.43 15.37
C ALA A 375 27.05 1.46 15.87
N LEU A 376 25.79 1.67 15.47
CA LEU A 376 24.65 0.91 15.98
C LEU A 376 24.09 -0.10 14.98
N PHE A 377 24.18 0.20 13.67
CA PHE A 377 23.53 -0.56 12.62
C PHE A 377 24.49 -1.22 11.62
N TYR A 378 25.78 -1.22 11.93
CA TYR A 378 26.81 -1.92 11.12
C TYR A 378 26.85 -1.50 9.64
N GLY A 379 26.52 -0.23 9.34
CA GLY A 379 26.43 0.27 7.96
C GLY A 379 25.25 -0.26 7.15
N SER A 380 24.26 -0.84 7.80
CA SER A 380 23.25 -1.68 7.18
C SER A 380 22.06 -0.92 6.58
N TYR A 381 21.90 0.36 6.88
CA TYR A 381 20.76 1.15 6.40
C TYR A 381 21.21 2.28 5.48
N SER A 382 20.29 2.71 4.62
CA SER A 382 20.41 3.92 3.83
C SER A 382 19.51 5.03 4.38
N ARG A 383 19.97 6.29 4.27
CA ARG A 383 19.17 7.44 4.72
C ARG A 383 17.92 7.60 3.85
N ALA A 384 16.75 7.74 4.47
CA ALA A 384 15.54 8.11 3.76
C ALA A 384 15.66 9.55 3.24
N ASN A 385 15.27 9.82 1.99
CA ASN A 385 15.38 11.13 1.37
C ASN A 385 14.16 11.53 0.52
N SER A 386 13.16 10.67 0.44
CA SER A 386 11.95 10.88 -0.35
C SER A 386 10.79 10.09 0.25
N PHE A 387 9.57 10.60 0.12
CA PHE A 387 8.34 9.85 0.41
C PHE A 387 7.99 8.84 -0.71
N PHE A 388 8.65 8.96 -1.86
CA PHE A 388 8.56 8.02 -2.99
C PHE A 388 9.88 7.27 -3.20
N GLN A 389 10.50 6.82 -2.11
CA GLN A 389 11.83 6.20 -2.11
C GLN A 389 11.95 5.07 -3.14
N ASN A 390 13.00 5.10 -3.97
CA ASN A 390 13.31 4.18 -5.06
C ASN A 390 12.31 4.18 -6.23
N THR A 391 11.44 5.17 -6.33
CA THR A 391 10.56 5.33 -7.49
C THR A 391 11.00 6.50 -8.38
N GLU A 392 10.44 6.57 -9.57
CA GLU A 392 10.63 7.69 -10.50
C GLU A 392 9.93 8.98 -10.03
N TYR A 393 9.03 8.88 -9.06
CA TYR A 393 8.29 10.00 -8.45
C TYR A 393 9.07 10.71 -7.33
N ALA A 394 10.22 10.20 -6.96
CA ALA A 394 11.13 10.86 -6.02
C ALA A 394 11.77 12.09 -6.67
N ALA A 395 11.76 13.22 -5.96
CA ALA A 395 12.36 14.48 -6.42
C ALA A 395 13.89 14.46 -6.18
N ARG A 396 14.66 14.07 -7.19
CA ARG A 396 16.12 13.87 -7.07
C ARG A 396 16.96 15.03 -7.62
N ASP A 397 16.40 15.81 -8.55
CA ASP A 397 17.04 16.91 -9.28
C ASP A 397 16.33 18.23 -9.03
N TYR A 398 16.71 19.30 -9.72
CA TYR A 398 15.94 20.55 -9.75
C TYR A 398 14.57 20.31 -10.41
N PRO A 399 13.54 21.11 -10.06
CA PRO A 399 12.23 20.98 -10.69
C PRO A 399 12.34 21.26 -12.20
N ASP A 400 11.76 20.37 -13.01
CA ASP A 400 11.65 20.54 -14.45
C ASP A 400 10.52 21.53 -14.83
N ALA A 401 10.29 21.74 -16.13
CA ALA A 401 9.29 22.68 -16.61
C ALA A 401 7.86 22.31 -16.19
N ASP A 402 7.53 21.01 -16.20
CA ASP A 402 6.20 20.53 -15.81
C ASP A 402 6.00 20.63 -14.30
N GLU A 403 7.01 20.31 -13.50
CA GLU A 403 7.00 20.53 -12.06
C GLU A 403 6.88 22.03 -11.72
N LEU A 404 7.62 22.91 -12.42
CA LEU A 404 7.54 24.37 -12.23
C LEU A 404 6.16 24.92 -12.57
N ALA A 405 5.50 24.40 -13.59
CA ALA A 405 4.13 24.80 -13.93
C ALA A 405 3.14 24.50 -12.78
N LEU A 406 3.34 23.39 -12.04
CA LEU A 406 2.54 23.01 -10.88
C LEU A 406 2.90 23.83 -9.62
N LEU A 407 4.19 24.09 -9.41
CA LEU A 407 4.71 24.72 -8.18
C LEU A 407 4.62 26.25 -8.19
N THR A 408 4.75 26.89 -9.35
CA THR A 408 4.76 28.37 -9.45
C THR A 408 3.49 29.04 -8.90
N PRO A 409 2.27 28.53 -9.17
CA PRO A 409 1.06 29.07 -8.55
C PRO A 409 1.07 29.00 -7.02
N LEU A 410 1.80 28.04 -6.45
CA LEU A 410 1.87 27.75 -5.00
C LEU A 410 3.03 28.49 -4.30
N LYS A 411 3.81 29.30 -5.02
CA LYS A 411 5.07 29.90 -4.54
C LYS A 411 4.96 30.67 -3.21
N LYS A 412 3.79 31.22 -2.91
CA LYS A 412 3.58 31.95 -1.65
C LYS A 412 3.33 31.05 -0.44
N GLU A 413 2.99 29.78 -0.67
CA GLU A 413 2.56 28.83 0.35
C GLU A 413 3.60 27.74 0.63
N ILE A 414 4.64 27.65 -0.20
CA ILE A 414 5.68 26.63 -0.12
C ILE A 414 7.07 27.23 0.07
N PRO A 415 8.02 26.49 0.67
CA PRO A 415 9.39 26.97 0.87
C PRO A 415 10.08 27.35 -0.44
N ALA A 416 10.84 28.46 -0.42
CA ALA A 416 11.57 28.94 -1.60
C ALA A 416 12.62 27.93 -2.10
N GLU A 417 13.15 27.13 -1.21
CA GLU A 417 14.12 26.06 -1.49
C GLU A 417 13.59 25.02 -2.49
N VAL A 418 12.27 24.83 -2.56
CA VAL A 418 11.61 23.95 -3.55
C VAL A 418 12.03 24.31 -4.98
N PHE A 419 12.27 25.59 -5.25
CA PHE A 419 12.62 26.11 -6.58
C PHE A 419 14.14 26.18 -6.84
N THR A 420 14.94 26.24 -5.78
CA THR A 420 16.34 26.66 -5.86
C THR A 420 17.33 25.62 -5.37
N GLN A 421 16.87 24.56 -4.72
CA GLN A 421 17.74 23.57 -4.12
C GLN A 421 17.21 22.15 -4.34
N ILE A 422 18.15 21.19 -4.41
CA ILE A 422 17.82 19.76 -4.38
C ILE A 422 17.77 19.35 -2.92
N TYR A 423 16.64 18.77 -2.48
CA TYR A 423 16.53 18.28 -1.12
C TYR A 423 17.51 17.13 -0.87
N ARG A 424 18.30 17.27 0.17
CA ARG A 424 19.16 16.22 0.70
C ARG A 424 19.07 16.25 2.22
N PRO A 425 18.83 15.09 2.87
CA PRO A 425 18.90 15.03 4.33
C PRO A 425 20.27 15.49 4.80
N PRO A 426 20.38 16.11 5.99
CA PRO A 426 21.67 16.52 6.54
C PRO A 426 22.64 15.33 6.67
N ILE A 427 23.86 15.52 6.22
CA ILE A 427 24.98 14.57 6.36
C ILE A 427 25.90 15.07 7.46
N SER A 428 26.38 14.17 8.32
CA SER A 428 27.37 14.47 9.38
C SER A 428 28.72 13.84 9.08
N SER A 429 29.74 14.18 9.88
CA SER A 429 31.06 13.51 9.86
C SER A 429 31.01 12.06 10.37
N GLY A 430 29.91 11.64 11.00
CA GLY A 430 29.77 10.30 11.58
C GLY A 430 30.64 10.07 12.82
N ASP A 431 31.02 11.14 13.53
CA ASP A 431 31.84 11.12 14.75
C ASP A 431 31.02 11.08 16.05
N GLY A 432 29.68 11.10 15.95
CA GLY A 432 28.76 11.16 17.09
C GLY A 432 28.60 12.58 17.69
N PHE A 433 29.26 13.57 17.10
CA PHE A 433 29.19 14.96 17.55
C PHE A 433 28.35 15.85 16.62
N ALA A 434 28.31 15.53 15.32
CA ALA A 434 27.60 16.26 14.28
C ALA A 434 27.82 17.79 14.36
N ARG A 435 29.05 18.25 14.76
CA ARG A 435 29.33 19.65 15.12
C ARG A 435 28.88 20.68 14.09
N ALA A 436 29.15 20.43 12.80
CA ALA A 436 28.78 21.36 11.74
C ALA A 436 27.26 21.52 11.63
N ASN A 437 26.52 20.42 11.75
CA ASN A 437 25.05 20.41 11.73
C ASN A 437 24.48 21.10 12.97
N LEU A 438 25.05 20.88 14.15
CA LEU A 438 24.61 21.55 15.38
C LEU A 438 24.83 23.06 15.36
N LEU A 439 25.97 23.54 14.80
CA LEU A 439 26.20 24.98 14.63
C LEU A 439 25.16 25.60 13.67
N LYS A 440 24.81 24.91 12.60
CA LYS A 440 23.76 25.32 11.65
C LYS A 440 22.38 25.36 12.31
N ALA A 441 22.06 24.32 13.10
CA ALA A 441 20.83 24.24 13.87
C ALA A 441 20.73 25.38 14.89
N ASP A 442 21.82 25.71 15.59
CA ASP A 442 21.89 26.82 16.54
C ASP A 442 21.56 28.16 15.85
N ALA A 443 22.19 28.44 14.71
CA ALA A 443 21.93 29.65 13.92
C ALA A 443 20.48 29.75 13.47
N ILE A 444 19.89 28.65 12.98
CA ILE A 444 18.48 28.60 12.56
C ILE A 444 17.54 28.85 13.75
N LEU A 445 17.81 28.24 14.91
CA LEU A 445 17.01 28.43 16.11
C LEU A 445 17.06 29.88 16.61
N ASN A 446 18.25 30.50 16.59
CA ASN A 446 18.41 31.92 16.96
C ASN A 446 17.61 32.83 16.02
N GLN A 447 17.63 32.60 14.69
CA GLN A 447 16.82 33.33 13.71
C GLN A 447 15.30 33.08 13.92
N ALA A 448 14.92 31.92 14.43
CA ALA A 448 13.54 31.58 14.75
C ALA A 448 13.06 32.17 16.10
N GLY A 449 13.93 32.95 16.79
CA GLY A 449 13.59 33.56 18.08
C GLY A 449 13.74 32.64 19.28
N TRP A 450 14.49 31.56 19.14
CA TRP A 450 14.85 30.65 20.22
C TRP A 450 16.28 30.91 20.65
N ILE A 451 16.49 31.49 21.82
CA ILE A 451 17.81 31.90 22.35
C ILE A 451 18.25 30.96 23.47
N VAL A 452 19.56 30.84 23.68
CA VAL A 452 20.10 30.08 24.82
C VAL A 452 20.15 30.98 26.06
N LYS A 453 19.49 30.54 27.14
CA LYS A 453 19.54 31.17 28.47
C LYS A 453 19.72 30.07 29.52
N ASN A 454 20.75 30.20 30.35
CA ASN A 454 21.06 29.21 31.40
C ASN A 454 21.14 27.76 30.84
N GLN A 455 21.88 27.59 29.72
CA GLN A 455 22.06 26.31 29.02
C GLN A 455 20.75 25.68 28.46
N ARG A 456 19.65 26.43 28.44
CA ARG A 456 18.38 25.99 27.86
C ARG A 456 17.97 26.84 26.67
N ARG A 457 17.39 26.22 25.69
CA ARG A 457 16.81 26.90 24.53
C ARG A 457 15.44 27.46 24.92
N MET A 458 15.32 28.79 24.93
CA MET A 458 14.13 29.50 25.40
C MET A 458 13.54 30.33 24.27
N ASN A 459 12.23 30.37 24.16
CA ASN A 459 11.57 31.29 23.24
C ASN A 459 11.74 32.74 23.76
N ALA A 460 12.32 33.61 22.93
CA ALA A 460 12.64 35.00 23.32
C ALA A 460 11.42 35.84 23.72
N LYS A 461 10.22 35.53 23.16
CA LYS A 461 8.99 36.26 23.43
C LYS A 461 8.23 35.70 24.65
N SER A 462 8.03 34.38 24.67
CA SER A 462 7.20 33.75 25.72
C SER A 462 7.99 33.28 26.92
N GLY A 463 9.31 33.22 26.87
CA GLY A 463 10.15 32.70 27.94
C GLY A 463 9.98 31.18 28.19
N LYS A 464 9.26 30.47 27.36
CA LYS A 464 9.08 29.01 27.50
C LYS A 464 10.25 28.24 26.92
N PRO A 465 10.67 27.11 27.57
CA PRO A 465 11.73 26.26 27.01
C PRO A 465 11.26 25.53 25.75
N LEU A 466 12.20 25.25 24.85
CA LEU A 466 11.98 24.33 23.73
C LEU A 466 12.05 22.91 24.29
N ARG A 467 10.88 22.36 24.57
CA ARG A 467 10.69 21.04 25.16
C ARG A 467 9.58 20.31 24.44
N PHE A 468 9.77 19.02 24.20
CA PHE A 468 8.79 18.14 23.57
C PHE A 468 8.96 16.69 24.02
N GLU A 469 7.90 15.90 23.85
CA GLU A 469 7.89 14.47 24.13
C GLU A 469 8.11 13.64 22.86
N LEU A 470 9.02 12.66 22.93
CA LEU A 470 9.11 11.57 21.96
C LEU A 470 8.33 10.36 22.49
N LEU A 471 7.21 10.04 21.84
CA LEU A 471 6.36 8.91 22.19
C LEU A 471 6.86 7.64 21.49
N LEU A 472 7.10 6.56 22.25
CA LEU A 472 7.59 5.27 21.74
C LEU A 472 6.68 4.12 22.18
N PRO A 473 6.47 3.07 21.36
CA PRO A 473 5.84 1.84 21.82
C PRO A 473 6.82 1.02 22.68
N SER A 474 6.30 0.23 23.62
CA SER A 474 7.12 -0.72 24.38
C SER A 474 7.75 -1.78 23.49
N GLY A 475 8.97 -2.21 23.84
CA GLY A 475 9.73 -3.19 23.06
C GLY A 475 10.45 -2.62 21.83
N SER A 476 10.33 -1.31 21.56
CA SER A 476 11.13 -0.67 20.51
C SER A 476 12.62 -0.66 20.90
N SER A 477 13.48 -0.85 19.90
CA SER A 477 14.94 -0.76 20.08
C SER A 477 15.37 0.71 20.16
N ASP A 478 15.60 1.22 21.35
CA ASP A 478 15.81 2.65 21.63
C ASP A 478 17.27 3.11 21.49
N ARG A 479 18.13 2.31 20.89
CA ARG A 479 19.58 2.59 20.78
C ARG A 479 19.88 3.95 20.13
N TRP A 480 19.07 4.36 19.15
CA TRP A 480 19.24 5.62 18.42
C TRP A 480 18.70 6.83 19.20
N VAL A 481 17.81 6.62 20.17
CA VAL A 481 17.09 7.68 20.87
C VAL A 481 18.03 8.50 21.77
N LEU A 482 18.88 7.83 22.55
CA LEU A 482 19.81 8.50 23.48
C LEU A 482 20.85 9.36 22.75
N PRO A 483 21.53 8.89 21.69
CA PRO A 483 22.42 9.74 20.90
C PRO A 483 21.72 10.98 20.32
N PHE A 484 20.51 10.81 19.83
CA PHE A 484 19.71 11.94 19.33
C PHE A 484 19.35 12.93 20.45
N GLN A 485 18.91 12.44 21.62
CA GLN A 485 18.66 13.25 22.79
C GLN A 485 19.88 14.06 23.24
N HIS A 486 21.07 13.43 23.25
CA HIS A 486 22.32 14.11 23.60
C HIS A 486 22.65 15.25 22.63
N ASN A 487 22.44 15.08 21.33
CA ASN A 487 22.66 16.15 20.37
C ASN A 487 21.66 17.30 20.56
N LEU A 488 20.41 17.01 20.87
CA LEU A 488 19.41 18.03 21.22
C LEU A 488 19.76 18.78 22.50
N GLN A 489 20.27 18.08 23.51
CA GLN A 489 20.73 18.70 24.77
C GLN A 489 21.87 19.69 24.52
N ARG A 490 22.79 19.41 23.59
CA ARG A 490 23.87 20.35 23.17
C ARG A 490 23.31 21.64 22.58
N LEU A 491 22.12 21.61 21.99
CA LEU A 491 21.39 22.80 21.52
C LEU A 491 20.55 23.45 22.61
N GLY A 492 20.55 22.91 23.83
CA GLY A 492 19.70 23.36 24.95
C GLY A 492 18.23 22.92 24.82
N ILE A 493 17.92 22.01 23.91
CA ILE A 493 16.57 21.45 23.69
C ILE A 493 16.33 20.29 24.65
N VAL A 494 15.13 20.21 25.21
CA VAL A 494 14.72 19.11 26.10
C VAL A 494 13.76 18.18 25.34
N MET A 495 14.21 16.94 25.11
CA MET A 495 13.36 15.88 24.57
C MET A 495 13.07 14.86 25.70
N ASP A 496 11.81 14.76 26.10
CA ASP A 496 11.36 13.74 27.07
C ASP A 496 11.03 12.44 26.32
N ILE A 497 11.55 11.33 26.79
CA ILE A 497 11.29 10.01 26.21
C ILE A 497 10.13 9.37 26.95
N ARG A 498 9.03 9.07 26.24
CA ARG A 498 7.84 8.46 26.81
C ARG A 498 7.55 7.12 26.14
N GLN A 499 7.86 6.04 26.82
CA GLN A 499 7.54 4.69 26.37
C GLN A 499 6.24 4.20 27.00
N VAL A 500 5.33 3.66 26.18
CA VAL A 500 4.01 3.18 26.60
C VAL A 500 3.70 1.83 25.95
N ASP A 501 2.77 1.07 26.51
CA ASP A 501 2.31 -0.18 25.89
C ASP A 501 1.65 0.05 24.53
N ASN A 502 1.51 -1.02 23.74
CA ASN A 502 1.02 -0.93 22.36
C ASN A 502 -0.42 -0.42 22.26
N SER A 503 -1.27 -0.72 23.23
CA SER A 503 -2.67 -0.25 23.25
C SER A 503 -2.73 1.25 23.52
N GLN A 504 -1.97 1.72 24.53
CA GLN A 504 -1.85 3.13 24.84
C GLN A 504 -1.19 3.91 23.71
N TYR A 505 -0.12 3.35 23.08
CA TYR A 505 0.51 3.95 21.90
C TYR A 505 -0.50 4.14 20.76
N SER A 506 -1.27 3.09 20.43
CA SER A 506 -2.29 3.14 19.37
C SER A 506 -3.41 4.15 19.68
N ASN A 507 -3.83 4.25 20.95
CA ASN A 507 -4.83 5.22 21.38
C ASN A 507 -4.31 6.66 21.25
N ARG A 508 -3.10 6.93 21.74
CA ARG A 508 -2.46 8.26 21.64
C ARG A 508 -2.21 8.66 20.19
N LYS A 509 -1.78 7.71 19.34
CA LYS A 509 -1.66 7.94 17.89
C LYS A 509 -3.00 8.34 17.27
N ARG A 510 -4.09 7.64 17.58
CA ARG A 510 -5.42 7.96 17.03
C ARG A 510 -5.95 9.32 17.51
N SER A 511 -5.74 9.67 18.76
CA SER A 511 -6.16 10.96 19.33
C SER A 511 -5.17 12.11 19.04
N ARG A 512 -4.06 11.83 18.34
CA ARG A 512 -2.94 12.77 18.08
C ARG A 512 -2.36 13.37 19.36
N ASP A 513 -2.36 12.61 20.46
CA ASP A 513 -1.79 13.03 21.72
C ASP A 513 -0.30 12.66 21.83
N TYR A 514 0.51 13.34 21.06
CA TYR A 514 1.98 13.25 21.05
C TYR A 514 2.57 14.53 20.44
N ASP A 515 3.84 14.79 20.73
CA ASP A 515 4.59 15.85 20.08
C ASP A 515 5.40 15.29 18.90
N MET A 516 6.16 14.22 19.13
CA MET A 516 6.93 13.49 18.10
C MET A 516 6.75 11.98 18.28
N MET A 517 6.73 11.23 17.19
CA MET A 517 6.69 9.77 17.25
C MET A 517 7.32 9.12 16.01
N PRO A 518 7.83 7.86 16.10
CA PRO A 518 8.21 7.07 14.93
C PRO A 518 7.02 6.83 14.01
N ASN A 519 7.27 6.94 12.71
CA ASN A 519 6.31 6.65 11.67
C ASN A 519 6.95 5.86 10.54
N VAL A 520 6.34 4.75 10.16
CA VAL A 520 6.74 4.02 8.95
C VAL A 520 5.93 4.58 7.79
N TRP A 521 6.61 5.20 6.83
CA TRP A 521 6.01 5.59 5.57
C TRP A 521 6.01 4.38 4.64
N ARG A 522 4.83 3.91 4.30
CA ARG A 522 4.67 2.81 3.35
C ARG A 522 4.77 3.35 1.94
N ALA A 523 5.74 2.84 1.22
CA ALA A 523 5.93 3.21 -0.17
C ALA A 523 4.87 2.56 -1.05
N THR A 524 4.42 3.34 -2.03
CA THR A 524 3.62 2.86 -3.15
C THR A 524 4.42 3.07 -4.44
N PRO A 525 4.24 2.21 -5.45
CA PRO A 525 5.01 2.32 -6.69
C PRO A 525 4.68 3.59 -7.49
N TRP A 526 3.54 4.22 -7.23
CA TRP A 526 3.09 5.49 -7.81
C TRP A 526 2.33 6.32 -6.77
N PRO A 527 2.14 7.62 -6.99
CA PRO A 527 1.27 8.45 -6.17
C PRO A 527 -0.19 7.99 -6.27
N ASP A 528 -0.68 7.31 -5.25
CA ASP A 528 -2.02 6.72 -5.21
C ASP A 528 -3.02 7.55 -4.40
N THR A 529 -4.27 7.08 -4.34
CA THR A 529 -5.36 7.73 -3.60
C THR A 529 -5.14 7.71 -2.08
N GLY A 530 -4.28 6.84 -1.55
CA GLY A 530 -3.91 6.78 -0.13
C GLY A 530 -3.20 8.03 0.39
N LEU A 531 -2.66 8.87 -0.52
CA LEU A 531 -2.08 10.17 -0.16
C LEU A 531 -3.09 11.12 0.49
N GLN A 532 -4.40 11.01 0.15
CA GLN A 532 -5.44 11.81 0.78
C GLN A 532 -5.47 11.61 2.30
N VAL A 533 -5.62 10.37 2.74
CA VAL A 533 -5.74 10.08 4.18
C VAL A 533 -4.46 10.41 4.96
N SER A 534 -3.32 10.56 4.26
CA SER A 534 -2.01 10.79 4.84
C SER A 534 -1.62 12.27 4.92
N TRP A 535 -2.10 13.13 4.00
CA TRP A 535 -1.60 14.50 3.87
C TRP A 535 -2.67 15.57 3.61
N ASP A 536 -3.87 15.22 3.09
CA ASP A 536 -4.92 16.19 2.77
C ASP A 536 -5.56 16.75 4.05
N SER A 537 -5.84 18.04 4.05
CA SER A 537 -6.43 18.79 5.18
C SER A 537 -7.79 18.25 5.61
N GLN A 538 -8.59 17.69 4.69
CA GLN A 538 -9.88 17.07 4.99
C GLN A 538 -9.73 15.87 5.93
N TYR A 539 -8.59 15.20 5.87
CA TYR A 539 -8.26 14.03 6.70
C TYR A 539 -7.38 14.38 7.90
N ILE A 540 -7.46 15.62 8.39
CA ILE A 540 -6.67 16.06 9.56
C ILE A 540 -6.84 15.13 10.76
N ASN A 541 -7.99 14.52 10.96
CA ASN A 541 -8.25 13.60 12.07
C ASN A 541 -7.86 12.14 11.76
N SER A 542 -7.32 11.86 10.58
CA SER A 542 -6.81 10.53 10.25
C SER A 542 -5.53 10.23 11.05
N SER A 543 -5.43 9.02 11.59
CA SER A 543 -4.19 8.54 12.22
C SER A 543 -3.04 8.32 11.21
N TYR A 544 -3.33 8.34 9.91
CA TYR A 544 -2.35 8.29 8.84
C TYR A 544 -1.73 9.66 8.55
N ASN A 545 -2.45 10.77 8.77
CA ASN A 545 -1.89 12.12 8.75
C ASN A 545 -1.11 12.38 10.05
N ALA A 546 -0.01 11.65 10.23
CA ALA A 546 0.75 11.64 11.48
C ALA A 546 1.30 13.01 11.86
N SER A 547 1.65 13.86 10.91
CA SER A 547 2.17 15.21 11.18
C SER A 547 1.07 16.24 11.40
N GLY A 548 -0.20 15.94 11.14
CA GLY A 548 -1.28 16.88 11.25
C GLY A 548 -1.19 18.01 10.23
N VAL A 549 -0.84 17.66 8.99
CA VAL A 549 -0.67 18.63 7.91
C VAL A 549 -2.03 19.20 7.48
N GLN A 550 -2.08 20.52 7.39
CA GLN A 550 -3.14 21.30 6.77
C GLN A 550 -2.47 22.36 5.89
N SER A 551 -2.43 22.10 4.59
CA SER A 551 -1.73 22.93 3.64
C SER A 551 -2.48 23.01 2.32
N PRO A 552 -3.00 24.17 1.91
CA PRO A 552 -3.70 24.32 0.63
C PRO A 552 -2.85 23.90 -0.57
N ALA A 553 -1.54 24.12 -0.51
CA ALA A 553 -0.62 23.70 -1.57
C ALA A 553 -0.54 22.16 -1.68
N VAL A 554 -0.49 21.45 -0.55
CA VAL A 554 -0.50 19.98 -0.53
C VAL A 554 -1.85 19.47 -1.02
N ASP A 555 -2.95 20.05 -0.56
CA ASP A 555 -4.32 19.68 -0.95
C ASP A 555 -4.53 19.81 -2.47
N GLN A 556 -4.05 20.90 -3.08
CA GLN A 556 -4.14 21.13 -4.53
C GLN A 556 -3.34 20.09 -5.33
N LEU A 557 -2.13 19.74 -4.88
CA LEU A 557 -1.33 18.70 -5.55
C LEU A 557 -1.99 17.33 -5.43
N ILE A 558 -2.51 16.98 -4.26
CA ILE A 558 -3.21 15.70 -4.03
C ILE A 558 -4.49 15.63 -4.87
N ALA A 559 -5.28 16.69 -4.93
CA ALA A 559 -6.49 16.74 -5.76
C ALA A 559 -6.17 16.47 -7.25
N GLN A 560 -5.06 17.01 -7.76
CA GLN A 560 -4.61 16.70 -9.11
C GLN A 560 -4.11 15.26 -9.27
N ILE A 561 -3.38 14.72 -8.29
CA ILE A 561 -2.97 13.31 -8.27
C ILE A 561 -4.19 12.40 -8.37
N ILE A 562 -5.24 12.64 -7.57
CA ILE A 562 -6.48 11.87 -7.62
C ILE A 562 -7.15 11.97 -9.00
N ARG A 563 -7.21 13.17 -9.56
CA ARG A 563 -7.80 13.40 -10.89
C ARG A 563 -7.09 12.64 -11.99
N TRP A 564 -5.78 12.51 -11.92
CA TRP A 564 -4.94 11.93 -12.97
C TRP A 564 -4.50 10.49 -12.68
N GLN A 565 -5.20 9.77 -11.78
CA GLN A 565 -4.91 8.35 -11.54
C GLN A 565 -4.91 7.57 -12.85
N GLY A 566 -3.92 6.69 -13.01
CA GLY A 566 -3.72 5.90 -14.23
C GLY A 566 -2.94 6.61 -15.35
N ASN A 567 -2.75 7.94 -15.31
CA ASN A 567 -2.01 8.68 -16.31
C ASN A 567 -0.57 8.96 -15.85
N LYS A 568 0.39 8.17 -16.33
CA LYS A 568 1.80 8.24 -15.92
C LYS A 568 2.42 9.61 -16.19
N GLU A 569 2.18 10.20 -17.39
CA GLU A 569 2.76 11.47 -17.80
C GLU A 569 2.34 12.62 -16.87
N LYS A 570 1.10 12.61 -16.41
CA LYS A 570 0.59 13.61 -15.47
C LYS A 570 1.01 13.34 -14.02
N LEU A 571 1.04 12.07 -13.63
CA LEU A 571 1.42 11.69 -12.26
C LEU A 571 2.89 11.92 -11.96
N LEU A 572 3.79 11.81 -12.95
CA LEU A 572 5.23 11.95 -12.74
C LEU A 572 5.61 13.32 -12.17
N PRO A 573 5.28 14.46 -12.83
CA PRO A 573 5.59 15.78 -12.28
C PRO A 573 4.81 16.08 -11.00
N LEU A 574 3.57 15.58 -10.86
CA LEU A 574 2.76 15.75 -9.65
C LEU A 574 3.37 15.06 -8.43
N GLY A 575 3.86 13.82 -8.59
CA GLY A 575 4.52 13.08 -7.52
C GLY A 575 5.80 13.76 -7.07
N ARG A 576 6.64 14.21 -8.02
CA ARG A 576 7.88 14.96 -7.72
C ARG A 576 7.60 16.31 -7.07
N ALA A 577 6.63 17.06 -7.56
CA ALA A 577 6.22 18.33 -6.95
C ALA A 577 5.75 18.13 -5.51
N LEU A 578 4.92 17.11 -5.24
CA LEU A 578 4.47 16.79 -3.91
C LEU A 578 5.64 16.38 -3.00
N ASP A 579 6.54 15.50 -3.46
CA ASP A 579 7.71 15.08 -2.70
C ASP A 579 8.60 16.25 -2.25
N ARG A 580 8.84 17.22 -3.15
CA ARG A 580 9.58 18.45 -2.83
C ARG A 580 8.89 19.27 -1.74
N VAL A 581 7.59 19.47 -1.87
CA VAL A 581 6.82 20.25 -0.90
C VAL A 581 6.82 19.57 0.47
N LEU A 582 6.63 18.26 0.53
CA LEU A 582 6.62 17.50 1.79
C LEU A 582 8.00 17.50 2.47
N THR A 583 9.05 17.23 1.70
CA THR A 583 10.43 17.13 2.25
C THR A 583 10.94 18.49 2.72
N TRP A 584 10.81 19.56 1.93
CA TRP A 584 11.27 20.89 2.29
C TRP A 584 10.46 21.55 3.42
N ASN A 585 9.26 21.07 3.71
CA ASN A 585 8.50 21.48 4.89
C ASN A 585 8.95 20.80 6.18
N TYR A 586 9.81 19.81 6.12
CA TYR A 586 10.25 19.05 7.30
C TYR A 586 9.06 18.57 8.14
N TYR A 587 7.99 18.07 7.51
CA TYR A 587 6.87 17.52 8.24
C TYR A 587 7.26 16.27 9.03
N MET A 588 8.24 15.54 8.53
CA MET A 588 8.86 14.41 9.20
C MET A 588 10.39 14.50 9.10
N LEU A 589 11.07 14.04 10.13
CA LEU A 589 12.54 13.87 10.13
C LEU A 589 12.86 12.52 9.45
N PRO A 590 13.66 12.53 8.37
CA PRO A 590 14.05 11.29 7.71
C PRO A 590 14.99 10.46 8.57
N MET A 591 14.66 9.19 8.77
CA MET A 591 15.51 8.23 9.45
C MET A 591 16.23 7.34 8.43
N TRP A 592 15.71 6.16 8.12
CA TRP A 592 16.39 5.19 7.24
C TRP A 592 15.43 4.21 6.59
N TYR A 593 15.98 3.44 5.68
CA TYR A 593 15.36 2.24 5.12
C TYR A 593 16.44 1.17 4.88
N MET A 594 16.02 -0.08 4.68
CA MET A 594 16.90 -1.17 4.34
C MET A 594 16.99 -1.30 2.81
N ALA A 595 18.12 -0.91 2.23
CA ALA A 595 18.31 -0.95 0.78
C ALA A 595 18.64 -2.35 0.26
N GLN A 596 18.97 -3.28 1.15
CA GLN A 596 19.36 -4.65 0.82
C GLN A 596 18.46 -5.63 1.56
N ASP A 597 17.87 -6.56 0.82
CA ASP A 597 17.23 -7.72 1.42
C ASP A 597 18.28 -8.75 1.80
N ARG A 598 18.12 -9.35 2.99
CA ARG A 598 19.06 -10.29 3.58
C ARG A 598 18.38 -11.62 3.78
N THR A 599 18.89 -12.64 3.12
CA THR A 599 18.36 -14.00 3.19
C THR A 599 19.49 -14.96 3.52
N ALA A 600 19.23 -15.92 4.37
CA ALA A 600 20.10 -17.07 4.56
C ALA A 600 19.32 -18.36 4.32
N TYR A 601 19.95 -19.33 3.67
CA TYR A 601 19.31 -20.61 3.36
C TYR A 601 20.34 -21.73 3.27
N TRP A 602 19.88 -22.95 3.54
CA TRP A 602 20.67 -24.16 3.33
C TRP A 602 20.85 -24.40 1.83
N ASP A 603 22.09 -24.64 1.38
CA ASP A 603 22.47 -24.71 -0.05
C ASP A 603 21.97 -25.99 -0.72
N LYS A 604 20.65 -26.14 -0.76
CA LYS A 604 19.93 -27.20 -1.47
C LYS A 604 18.87 -26.64 -2.43
N PHE A 605 18.98 -25.35 -2.75
CA PHE A 605 18.05 -24.68 -3.64
C PHE A 605 18.79 -23.97 -4.75
N SER A 606 18.13 -23.86 -5.89
CA SER A 606 18.54 -23.03 -7.02
C SER A 606 17.42 -22.10 -7.42
N PHE A 607 17.77 -20.98 -8.07
CA PHE A 607 16.86 -19.89 -8.39
C PHE A 607 17.03 -19.47 -9.85
N PRO A 608 16.02 -18.81 -10.46
CA PRO A 608 16.16 -18.15 -11.74
C PRO A 608 17.31 -17.13 -11.72
N GLN A 609 17.93 -16.89 -12.88
CA GLN A 609 18.98 -15.86 -13.02
C GLN A 609 18.44 -14.46 -12.76
N THR A 610 17.23 -14.17 -13.27
CA THR A 610 16.53 -12.91 -13.03
C THR A 610 15.69 -13.03 -11.77
N ARG A 611 15.82 -12.07 -10.87
CA ARG A 611 14.95 -11.94 -9.69
C ARG A 611 13.83 -10.96 -9.96
N ALA A 612 12.66 -11.24 -9.42
CA ALA A 612 11.57 -10.29 -9.39
C ALA A 612 11.89 -9.10 -8.47
N ILE A 613 11.49 -7.90 -8.87
CA ILE A 613 11.80 -6.66 -8.14
C ILE A 613 11.04 -6.59 -6.80
N TYR A 614 9.82 -7.12 -6.76
CA TYR A 614 8.89 -7.02 -5.63
C TYR A 614 8.71 -8.33 -4.85
N SER A 615 9.61 -9.29 -5.06
CA SER A 615 9.61 -10.57 -4.35
C SER A 615 11.04 -10.98 -4.01
N SER A 616 11.21 -11.72 -2.93
CA SER A 616 12.51 -12.34 -2.59
C SER A 616 12.96 -13.40 -3.63
N GLY A 617 12.11 -13.67 -4.63
CA GLY A 617 12.37 -14.63 -5.71
C GLY A 617 12.34 -16.09 -5.27
N PHE A 618 12.18 -16.35 -3.97
CA PHE A 618 12.30 -17.70 -3.41
C PHE A 618 11.18 -18.64 -3.87
N GLU A 619 9.99 -18.14 -4.10
CA GLU A 619 8.84 -18.91 -4.58
C GLU A 619 9.02 -19.47 -6.00
N ASN A 620 9.97 -18.90 -6.76
CA ASN A 620 10.34 -19.34 -8.11
C ASN A 620 11.56 -20.28 -8.10
N GLY A 621 12.13 -20.55 -6.91
CA GLY A 621 13.22 -21.49 -6.72
C GLY A 621 12.77 -22.95 -6.80
N TRP A 622 13.74 -23.85 -6.82
CA TRP A 622 13.51 -25.29 -6.85
C TRP A 622 14.55 -26.02 -5.99
N TYR A 623 14.21 -27.23 -5.59
CA TYR A 623 15.14 -28.14 -4.94
C TYR A 623 16.20 -28.61 -5.93
N ASP A 624 17.47 -28.44 -5.58
CA ASP A 624 18.62 -28.85 -6.39
C ASP A 624 19.32 -30.05 -5.74
N ALA A 625 19.08 -31.22 -6.28
CA ALA A 625 19.62 -32.47 -5.76
C ALA A 625 21.16 -32.51 -5.75
N SER A 626 21.82 -31.84 -6.71
CA SER A 626 23.28 -31.78 -6.80
C SER A 626 23.89 -30.93 -5.67
N LYS A 627 23.25 -29.84 -5.33
CA LYS A 627 23.61 -29.02 -4.17
C LYS A 627 23.30 -29.76 -2.85
N ALA A 628 22.12 -30.34 -2.74
CA ALA A 628 21.72 -31.11 -1.57
C ALA A 628 22.67 -32.25 -1.26
N ALA A 629 23.21 -32.95 -2.28
CA ALA A 629 24.16 -34.04 -2.11
C ALA A 629 25.45 -33.64 -1.38
N ARG A 630 25.81 -32.34 -1.40
CA ARG A 630 26.99 -31.80 -0.70
C ARG A 630 26.75 -31.53 0.79
N LEU A 631 25.50 -31.52 1.20
CA LEU A 631 25.14 -31.29 2.60
C LEU A 631 25.30 -32.58 3.44
N PRO A 632 25.44 -32.48 4.76
CA PRO A 632 25.31 -33.61 5.66
C PRO A 632 24.00 -34.38 5.41
N ALA A 633 24.02 -35.71 5.58
CA ALA A 633 22.88 -36.56 5.21
C ALA A 633 21.57 -36.18 5.89
N ASP A 634 21.66 -35.68 7.13
CA ASP A 634 20.52 -35.23 7.94
C ASP A 634 20.05 -33.79 7.57
N ARG A 635 20.62 -33.17 6.53
CA ARG A 635 20.30 -31.80 6.05
C ARG A 635 19.93 -31.74 4.57
N ARG A 636 19.87 -32.87 3.89
CA ARG A 636 19.55 -32.99 2.45
C ARG A 636 18.09 -32.73 2.12
#